data_bb495e30a24b2a8663158cfe07fbe4ca
#
_entry.id   bb495e30a24b2a8663158cfe07fbe4ca
#
_cell.length_a   1.000
_cell.length_b   1.000
_cell.length_c   1.000
_cell.angle_alpha   90.00
_cell.angle_beta   90.00
_cell.angle_gamma   90.00
#
_symmetry.space_group_name_H-M   'P 1'
#
loop_
_entity.id
_entity.type
_entity.pdbx_description
1 polymer ?
#
loop_
_entity_poly.entity_id
_entity_poly.type
_entity_poly.pdbx_seq_one_letter_code
_entity_poly.pdbx_strand_id
1 'polypeptide(L)'
;FILVDSLTNNTVAAGMILGGEAAPPYTESQRPPALARVHTQVSADERSERLGQKGCTVWLTGLPAAGKSAIAFALERRLFDLKRFAMVVDPDDGLSKGVQPDGSSPWQTPELARRVTDAGLIIIFAYASPLRADREAIRDAVGSERFVEIHVNTALEARRSRDARGVYSPGHVPPGEEPPHEPDAIVSLDEHDAEEVAYELVKVLEKRGLLPSTYAL
;
A
#
# COMPACT_ATOMS: atom_id res chain seq x y z
N PHE A 1 2.69 15.00 33.64
CA PHE A 1 1.42 14.28 33.38
C PHE A 1 0.46 14.45 34.56
N ILE A 2 -0.82 14.35 34.29
CA ILE A 2 -1.88 14.36 35.30
C ILE A 2 -2.73 13.11 35.06
N LEU A 3 -2.96 12.31 36.08
CA LEU A 3 -3.88 11.19 36.04
C LEU A 3 -5.22 11.63 36.64
N VAL A 4 -6.28 11.43 35.87
CA VAL A 4 -7.65 11.76 36.27
C VAL A 4 -8.45 10.46 36.34
N ASP A 5 -9.14 10.26 37.43
CA ASP A 5 -10.09 9.16 37.56
C ASP A 5 -11.29 9.38 36.64
N SER A 6 -11.53 8.44 35.74
CA SER A 6 -12.57 8.56 34.74
C SER A 6 -14.01 8.49 35.27
N LEU A 7 -14.19 8.00 36.49
CA LEU A 7 -15.51 7.86 37.13
C LEU A 7 -15.86 9.07 38.00
N THR A 8 -14.87 9.58 38.74
CA THR A 8 -15.09 10.69 39.66
C THR A 8 -14.65 12.04 39.12
N ASN A 9 -13.92 12.06 38.02
CA ASN A 9 -13.30 13.24 37.42
C ASN A 9 -12.32 13.98 38.32
N ASN A 10 -11.82 13.30 39.38
CA ASN A 10 -10.85 13.85 40.31
C ASN A 10 -9.42 13.56 39.83
N THR A 11 -8.52 14.52 40.08
CA THR A 11 -7.08 14.31 39.87
C THR A 11 -6.56 13.35 40.93
N VAL A 12 -6.13 12.17 40.53
CA VAL A 12 -5.58 11.15 41.46
C VAL A 12 -4.06 11.16 41.56
N ALA A 13 -3.39 11.68 40.52
CA ALA A 13 -1.95 11.89 40.54
C ALA A 13 -1.51 13.00 39.58
N ALA A 14 -0.41 13.67 39.95
CA ALA A 14 0.30 14.59 39.05
C ALA A 14 1.80 14.32 39.15
N GLY A 15 2.49 14.36 38.02
CA GLY A 15 3.93 14.15 37.96
C GLY A 15 4.58 15.02 36.89
N MET A 16 5.80 15.48 37.19
CA MET A 16 6.63 16.20 36.22
C MET A 16 7.68 15.25 35.69
N ILE A 17 7.80 15.18 34.35
CA ILE A 17 8.90 14.43 33.73
C ILE A 17 10.15 15.29 33.83
N LEU A 18 11.01 14.97 34.77
CA LEU A 18 12.32 15.59 34.92
C LEU A 18 13.34 14.82 34.07
N GLY A 19 13.33 15.08 32.75
CA GLY A 19 14.32 14.54 31.83
C GLY A 19 14.50 13.01 31.93
N GLY A 20 13.98 12.26 31.01
CA GLY A 20 14.42 10.87 30.84
C GLY A 20 15.65 10.86 29.94
N GLU A 21 16.71 10.16 30.29
CA GLU A 21 17.66 9.69 29.31
C GLU A 21 16.83 8.96 28.25
N ALA A 22 16.99 9.36 26.98
CA ALA A 22 16.38 8.63 25.92
C ALA A 22 16.77 7.15 26.05
N ALA A 23 15.81 6.26 26.14
CA ALA A 23 16.10 4.84 26.18
C ALA A 23 17.09 4.56 25.04
N PRO A 24 18.17 3.83 25.27
CA PRO A 24 19.13 3.52 24.23
C PRO A 24 18.38 2.91 23.05
N PRO A 25 18.76 3.25 21.81
CA PRO A 25 18.08 2.70 20.64
C PRO A 25 18.09 1.18 20.75
N TYR A 26 16.93 0.57 20.47
CA TYR A 26 16.73 -0.88 20.53
C TYR A 26 17.77 -1.54 19.63
N THR A 27 18.71 -2.26 20.24
CA THR A 27 19.77 -2.95 19.48
C THR A 27 19.31 -4.33 19.05
N GLU A 28 19.87 -4.82 17.96
CA GLU A 28 19.54 -6.14 17.41
C GLU A 28 19.80 -7.27 18.41
N SER A 29 20.77 -7.08 19.33
CA SER A 29 21.06 -7.99 20.44
C SER A 29 19.96 -8.06 21.52
N GLN A 30 19.05 -7.10 21.55
CA GLN A 30 17.89 -7.06 22.46
C GLN A 30 16.64 -7.71 21.84
N ARG A 31 16.75 -8.16 20.59
CA ARG A 31 15.68 -8.90 19.93
C ARG A 31 15.43 -10.20 20.69
N PRO A 32 14.23 -10.43 21.21
CA PRO A 32 13.92 -11.71 21.81
C PRO A 32 14.20 -12.83 20.79
N PRO A 33 14.71 -14.00 21.23
CA PRO A 33 14.93 -15.12 20.32
C PRO A 33 13.63 -15.36 19.56
N ALA A 34 13.76 -15.62 18.25
CA ALA A 34 12.62 -15.83 17.37
C ALA A 34 11.70 -16.87 18.02
N LEU A 35 10.55 -16.40 18.51
CA LEU A 35 9.52 -17.28 19.02
C LEU A 35 9.25 -18.34 17.95
N ALA A 36 9.19 -19.63 18.37
CA ALA A 36 8.85 -20.70 17.44
C ALA A 36 7.67 -20.26 16.61
N ARG A 37 7.83 -20.31 15.27
CA ARG A 37 6.78 -19.83 14.35
C ARG A 37 5.51 -20.61 14.64
N VAL A 38 4.54 -19.94 15.26
CA VAL A 38 3.20 -20.50 15.38
C VAL A 38 2.61 -20.43 13.98
N HIS A 39 2.48 -21.58 13.34
CA HIS A 39 1.87 -21.68 12.02
C HIS A 39 0.35 -21.52 12.15
N THR A 40 -0.24 -20.71 11.28
CA THR A 40 -1.70 -20.64 11.17
C THR A 40 -2.24 -22.03 10.78
N GLN A 41 -3.39 -22.39 11.35
CA GLN A 41 -4.11 -23.61 10.99
C GLN A 41 -5.05 -23.42 9.79
N VAL A 42 -5.15 -22.19 9.28
CA VAL A 42 -6.00 -21.82 8.14
C VAL A 42 -5.10 -21.49 6.96
N SER A 43 -5.20 -22.26 5.89
CA SER A 43 -4.44 -22.06 4.66
C SER A 43 -4.93 -20.84 3.84
N ALA A 44 -4.10 -20.38 2.91
CA ALA A 44 -4.48 -19.35 1.95
C ALA A 44 -5.62 -19.81 1.04
N ASP A 45 -5.65 -21.08 0.68
CA ASP A 45 -6.70 -21.66 -0.18
C ASP A 45 -8.06 -21.69 0.53
N GLU A 46 -8.12 -22.11 1.80
CA GLU A 46 -9.34 -22.06 2.61
C GLU A 46 -9.87 -20.63 2.76
N ARG A 47 -8.97 -19.65 2.91
CA ARG A 47 -9.35 -18.23 2.94
C ARG A 47 -9.90 -17.76 1.60
N SER A 48 -9.24 -18.13 0.52
CA SER A 48 -9.64 -17.75 -0.84
C SER A 48 -11.00 -18.32 -1.21
N GLU A 49 -11.26 -19.58 -0.87
CA GLU A 49 -12.54 -20.23 -1.08
C GLU A 49 -13.64 -19.51 -0.29
N ARG A 50 -13.39 -19.22 0.98
CA ARG A 50 -14.37 -18.55 1.86
C ARG A 50 -14.66 -17.12 1.45
N LEU A 51 -13.68 -16.38 0.96
CA LEU A 51 -13.80 -14.99 0.54
C LEU A 51 -14.26 -14.84 -0.92
N GLY A 52 -14.21 -15.93 -1.69
CA GLY A 52 -14.51 -15.92 -3.13
C GLY A 52 -13.52 -15.05 -3.94
N GLN A 53 -12.31 -14.85 -3.41
CA GLN A 53 -11.24 -14.08 -4.05
C GLN A 53 -9.88 -14.62 -3.63
N LYS A 54 -8.88 -14.43 -4.48
CA LYS A 54 -7.48 -14.67 -4.09
C LYS A 54 -6.86 -13.39 -3.53
N GLY A 55 -6.17 -13.51 -2.40
CA GLY A 55 -5.38 -12.41 -1.89
C GLY A 55 -4.26 -12.04 -2.88
N CYS A 56 -4.11 -10.75 -3.15
CA CYS A 56 -3.06 -10.24 -4.03
C CYS A 56 -2.62 -8.83 -3.63
N THR A 57 -1.46 -8.45 -4.13
CA THR A 57 -0.91 -7.10 -4.00
C THR A 57 -0.99 -6.42 -5.36
N VAL A 58 -1.73 -5.32 -5.45
CA VAL A 58 -1.76 -4.41 -6.59
C VAL A 58 -0.81 -3.25 -6.30
N TRP A 59 0.22 -3.11 -7.10
CA TRP A 59 1.26 -2.10 -6.92
C TRP A 59 1.17 -1.03 -7.99
N LEU A 60 0.64 0.15 -7.63
CA LEU A 60 0.61 1.30 -8.53
C LEU A 60 1.92 2.08 -8.39
N THR A 61 2.78 2.02 -9.41
CA THR A 61 4.00 2.82 -9.51
C THR A 61 3.84 3.94 -10.53
N GLY A 62 4.69 4.94 -10.46
CA GLY A 62 4.64 6.10 -11.34
C GLY A 62 5.06 7.37 -10.61
N LEU A 63 5.40 8.39 -11.37
CA LEU A 63 5.91 9.65 -10.85
C LEU A 63 4.89 10.39 -9.96
N PRO A 64 5.32 11.33 -9.11
CA PRO A 64 4.41 12.16 -8.31
C PRO A 64 3.33 12.82 -9.18
N ALA A 65 2.14 13.02 -8.63
CA ALA A 65 0.97 13.61 -9.28
C ALA A 65 0.47 12.86 -10.54
N ALA A 66 0.93 11.61 -10.80
CA ALA A 66 0.43 10.79 -11.92
C ALA A 66 -1.02 10.30 -11.74
N GLY A 67 -1.57 10.39 -10.51
CA GLY A 67 -2.95 10.00 -10.23
C GLY A 67 -3.10 8.64 -9.55
N LYS A 68 -2.02 8.07 -9.02
CA LYS A 68 -2.02 6.76 -8.34
C LYS A 68 -3.08 6.63 -7.26
N SER A 69 -3.18 7.63 -6.36
CA SER A 69 -4.16 7.65 -5.27
C SER A 69 -5.60 7.64 -5.80
N ALA A 70 -5.89 8.45 -6.82
CA ALA A 70 -7.22 8.48 -7.43
C ALA A 70 -7.60 7.12 -8.03
N ILE A 71 -6.68 6.48 -8.74
CA ILE A 71 -6.87 5.14 -9.30
C ILE A 71 -7.04 4.10 -8.18
N ALA A 72 -6.22 4.18 -7.12
CA ALA A 72 -6.28 3.23 -6.00
C ALA A 72 -7.64 3.25 -5.32
N PHE A 73 -8.16 4.43 -4.98
CA PHE A 73 -9.46 4.57 -4.32
C PHE A 73 -10.64 4.22 -5.25
N ALA A 74 -10.54 4.54 -6.55
CA ALA A 74 -11.54 4.12 -7.54
C ALA A 74 -11.56 2.58 -7.69
N LEU A 75 -10.39 1.93 -7.73
CA LEU A 75 -10.28 0.48 -7.78
C LEU A 75 -10.82 -0.18 -6.50
N GLU A 76 -10.48 0.35 -5.32
CA GLU A 76 -11.03 -0.12 -4.05
C GLU A 76 -12.56 -0.02 -4.04
N ARG A 77 -13.11 1.12 -4.45
CA ARG A 77 -14.57 1.32 -4.57
C ARG A 77 -15.19 0.30 -5.51
N ARG A 78 -14.60 0.11 -6.67
CA ARG A 78 -15.09 -0.85 -7.66
C ARG A 78 -15.06 -2.29 -7.14
N LEU A 79 -13.96 -2.69 -6.47
CA LEU A 79 -13.85 -4.00 -5.86
C LEU A 79 -14.88 -4.21 -4.74
N PHE A 80 -15.13 -3.19 -3.94
CA PHE A 80 -16.17 -3.23 -2.90
C PHE A 80 -17.56 -3.46 -3.49
N ASP A 81 -17.89 -2.77 -4.59
CA ASP A 81 -19.18 -2.94 -5.29
C ASP A 81 -19.33 -4.35 -5.87
N LEU A 82 -18.22 -4.97 -6.28
CA LEU A 82 -18.14 -6.37 -6.69
C LEU A 82 -18.09 -7.35 -5.49
N LYS A 83 -18.30 -6.87 -4.26
CA LYS A 83 -18.26 -7.65 -3.01
C LYS A 83 -16.90 -8.31 -2.78
N ARG A 84 -15.82 -7.60 -3.14
CA ARG A 84 -14.44 -8.02 -2.90
C ARG A 84 -13.85 -7.19 -1.76
N PHE A 85 -13.01 -7.84 -0.96
CA PHE A 85 -12.34 -7.19 0.16
C PHE A 85 -11.00 -6.66 -0.31
N ALA A 86 -10.90 -5.35 -0.37
CA ALA A 86 -9.69 -4.63 -0.72
C ALA A 86 -9.39 -3.53 0.29
N MET A 87 -8.13 -3.12 0.38
CA MET A 87 -7.72 -1.95 1.15
C MET A 87 -6.61 -1.20 0.41
N VAL A 88 -6.67 0.12 0.49
CA VAL A 88 -5.63 1.01 -0.05
C VAL A 88 -4.60 1.33 1.03
N VAL A 89 -3.34 1.37 0.63
CA VAL A 89 -2.23 1.93 1.41
C VAL A 89 -1.60 3.04 0.58
N ASP A 90 -1.84 4.28 1.01
CA ASP A 90 -1.33 5.48 0.36
C ASP A 90 -0.55 6.29 1.40
N PRO A 91 0.74 6.63 1.15
CA PRO A 91 1.52 7.43 2.09
C PRO A 91 0.93 8.82 2.33
N ASP A 92 0.03 9.26 1.46
CA ASP A 92 -0.57 10.58 1.47
C ASP A 92 -1.91 10.65 2.22
N ASP A 93 -2.48 9.53 2.63
CA ASP A 93 -3.79 9.45 3.30
C ASP A 93 -3.79 9.98 4.75
N GLY A 94 -2.64 10.40 5.26
CA GLY A 94 -2.47 10.89 6.63
C GLY A 94 -2.54 9.79 7.71
N LEU A 95 -2.97 8.58 7.37
CA LEU A 95 -3.00 7.41 8.25
C LEU A 95 -1.64 6.73 8.27
N SER A 96 -0.90 6.84 7.18
CA SER A 96 0.43 6.28 6.99
C SER A 96 1.57 7.10 7.61
N LYS A 97 1.29 7.95 8.60
CA LYS A 97 2.29 8.83 9.27
C LYS A 97 3.46 8.11 9.94
N GLY A 98 3.55 6.82 9.84
CA GLY A 98 4.70 6.02 10.27
C GLY A 98 5.56 5.51 9.11
N VAL A 99 5.14 5.72 7.86
CA VAL A 99 5.93 5.40 6.67
C VAL A 99 6.66 6.66 6.27
N GLN A 100 7.98 6.70 6.47
CA GLN A 100 8.78 7.85 6.08
C GLN A 100 8.72 8.05 4.56
N PRO A 101 8.70 9.31 4.07
CA PRO A 101 8.69 9.59 2.64
C PRO A 101 9.92 9.07 1.89
N ASP A 102 10.98 8.72 2.62
CA ASP A 102 12.24 8.17 2.11
C ASP A 102 12.25 6.64 2.00
N GLY A 103 11.12 5.99 2.21
CA GLY A 103 11.03 4.54 2.18
C GLY A 103 11.71 3.84 3.35
N SER A 104 12.22 4.60 4.32
CA SER A 104 12.97 4.08 5.47
C SER A 104 12.09 3.65 6.64
N SER A 105 10.82 3.35 6.39
CA SER A 105 10.08 2.50 7.32
C SER A 105 10.22 1.06 6.82
N PRO A 106 11.35 0.45 7.11
CA PRO A 106 11.80 -0.76 6.42
C PRO A 106 11.03 -2.00 6.85
N TRP A 107 10.19 -1.84 7.92
CA TRP A 107 9.61 -3.05 8.47
C TRP A 107 8.43 -3.53 7.70
N GLN A 108 8.08 -2.82 6.59
CA GLN A 108 6.70 -3.08 6.60
C GLN A 108 6.04 -3.27 5.27
N THR A 109 6.52 -2.68 4.24
CA THR A 109 5.79 -2.80 2.99
C THR A 109 5.80 -4.23 2.44
N PRO A 110 6.94 -4.94 2.35
CA PRO A 110 6.94 -6.33 1.89
C PRO A 110 6.22 -7.28 2.85
N GLU A 111 6.45 -7.14 4.16
CA GLU A 111 5.82 -8.01 5.16
C GLU A 111 4.32 -7.71 5.32
N LEU A 112 3.91 -6.44 5.25
CA LEU A 112 2.51 -6.05 5.25
C LEU A 112 1.82 -6.60 4.00
N ALA A 113 2.39 -6.38 2.82
CA ALA A 113 1.89 -6.90 1.56
C ALA A 113 1.68 -8.42 1.65
N ARG A 114 2.70 -9.15 2.08
CA ARG A 114 2.65 -10.60 2.26
C ARG A 114 1.54 -11.03 3.22
N ARG A 115 1.46 -10.41 4.42
CA ARG A 115 0.48 -10.80 5.45
C ARG A 115 -0.96 -10.55 5.01
N VAL A 116 -1.22 -9.42 4.38
CA VAL A 116 -2.56 -9.08 3.90
C VAL A 116 -2.95 -9.99 2.74
N THR A 117 -2.02 -10.26 1.82
CA THR A 117 -2.21 -11.20 0.72
C THR A 117 -2.45 -12.62 1.23
N ASP A 118 -1.68 -13.09 2.22
CA ASP A 118 -1.86 -14.40 2.85
C ASP A 118 -3.19 -14.50 3.65
N ALA A 119 -3.72 -13.37 4.09
CA ALA A 119 -5.05 -13.30 4.70
C ALA A 119 -6.20 -13.44 3.68
N GLY A 120 -5.91 -13.46 2.37
CA GLY A 120 -6.90 -13.54 1.30
C GLY A 120 -7.47 -12.19 0.87
N LEU A 121 -6.87 -11.08 1.30
CA LEU A 121 -7.31 -9.73 0.97
C LEU A 121 -6.51 -9.16 -0.21
N ILE A 122 -7.13 -8.23 -0.92
CA ILE A 122 -6.47 -7.44 -1.97
C ILE A 122 -5.91 -6.19 -1.30
N ILE A 123 -4.61 -5.97 -1.41
CA ILE A 123 -3.97 -4.75 -0.93
C ILE A 123 -3.49 -3.92 -2.12
N ILE A 124 -3.84 -2.64 -2.14
CA ILE A 124 -3.53 -1.71 -3.24
C ILE A 124 -2.56 -0.66 -2.70
N PHE A 125 -1.34 -0.66 -3.20
CA PHE A 125 -0.34 0.34 -2.84
C PHE A 125 -0.28 1.45 -3.88
N ALA A 126 -0.37 2.71 -3.44
CA ALA A 126 -0.24 3.90 -4.28
C ALA A 126 1.09 4.62 -4.01
N TYR A 127 2.20 3.97 -4.34
CA TYR A 127 3.55 4.46 -4.01
C TYR A 127 4.30 4.99 -5.23
N ALA A 128 5.13 5.99 -5.03
CA ALA A 128 6.00 6.49 -6.09
C ALA A 128 7.09 5.49 -6.50
N SER A 129 7.54 4.64 -5.59
CA SER A 129 8.54 3.55 -5.74
C SER A 129 9.42 3.65 -6.99
N PRO A 130 10.30 4.67 -7.06
CA PRO A 130 11.04 4.98 -8.28
C PRO A 130 12.07 3.91 -8.65
N LEU A 131 12.54 3.14 -7.67
CA LEU A 131 13.57 2.13 -7.87
C LEU A 131 12.96 0.76 -8.17
N ARG A 132 13.50 0.08 -9.18
CA ARG A 132 13.08 -1.27 -9.53
C ARG A 132 13.34 -2.27 -8.42
N ALA A 133 14.49 -2.17 -7.76
CA ALA A 133 14.86 -3.06 -6.67
C ALA A 133 13.83 -3.09 -5.53
N ASP A 134 13.22 -1.96 -5.20
CA ASP A 134 12.19 -1.88 -4.16
C ASP A 134 10.93 -2.65 -4.56
N ARG A 135 10.53 -2.54 -5.83
CA ARG A 135 9.37 -3.26 -6.38
C ARG A 135 9.61 -4.77 -6.47
N GLU A 136 10.84 -5.16 -6.86
CA GLU A 136 11.26 -6.56 -6.90
C GLU A 136 11.25 -7.19 -5.50
N ALA A 137 11.71 -6.48 -4.48
CA ALA A 137 11.68 -6.96 -3.09
C ALA A 137 10.24 -7.29 -2.61
N ILE A 138 9.25 -6.51 -3.04
CA ILE A 138 7.85 -6.76 -2.71
C ILE A 138 7.30 -7.93 -3.52
N ARG A 139 7.63 -8.00 -4.80
CA ARG A 139 7.28 -9.13 -5.68
C ARG A 139 7.79 -10.44 -5.11
N ASP A 140 9.03 -10.48 -4.64
CA ASP A 140 9.64 -11.66 -4.02
C ASP A 140 8.95 -12.06 -2.71
N ALA A 141 8.58 -11.08 -1.89
CA ALA A 141 7.91 -11.33 -0.62
C ALA A 141 6.48 -11.88 -0.78
N VAL A 142 5.75 -11.42 -1.81
CA VAL A 142 4.35 -11.78 -2.08
C VAL A 142 4.24 -13.02 -2.96
N GLY A 143 5.18 -13.21 -3.88
CA GLY A 143 5.13 -14.18 -4.97
C GLY A 143 4.58 -13.56 -6.26
N SER A 144 5.27 -13.83 -7.37
CA SER A 144 4.96 -13.21 -8.67
C SER A 144 3.54 -13.47 -9.16
N GLU A 145 2.96 -14.61 -8.79
CA GLU A 145 1.60 -14.99 -9.15
C GLU A 145 0.52 -14.14 -8.46
N ARG A 146 0.85 -13.53 -7.33
CA ARG A 146 -0.05 -12.68 -6.52
C ARG A 146 0.35 -11.20 -6.52
N PHE A 147 1.39 -10.83 -7.24
CA PHE A 147 1.85 -9.46 -7.39
C PHE A 147 1.43 -8.93 -8.76
N VAL A 148 0.72 -7.80 -8.77
CA VAL A 148 0.23 -7.13 -9.97
C VAL A 148 0.82 -5.73 -10.03
N GLU A 149 1.71 -5.49 -10.98
CA GLU A 149 2.41 -4.21 -11.15
C GLU A 149 1.74 -3.36 -12.21
N ILE A 150 1.29 -2.17 -11.82
CA ILE A 150 0.62 -1.22 -12.69
C ILE A 150 1.46 0.05 -12.80
N HIS A 151 1.87 0.39 -14.00
CA HIS A 151 2.59 1.63 -14.26
C HIS A 151 1.62 2.76 -14.64
N VAL A 152 1.52 3.78 -13.78
CA VAL A 152 0.70 4.98 -14.03
C VAL A 152 1.56 6.01 -14.74
N ASN A 153 1.47 6.02 -16.07
CA ASN A 153 2.30 6.85 -16.97
C ASN A 153 1.50 8.03 -17.52
N THR A 154 1.24 9.02 -16.67
CA THR A 154 0.53 10.24 -17.02
C THR A 154 1.48 11.30 -17.57
N ALA A 155 1.08 12.05 -18.60
CA ALA A 155 1.89 13.08 -19.24
C ALA A 155 2.34 14.19 -18.27
N LEU A 156 3.50 14.81 -18.54
CA LEU A 156 4.08 15.81 -17.65
C LEU A 156 3.17 17.02 -17.44
N GLU A 157 2.49 17.48 -18.48
CA GLU A 157 1.56 18.62 -18.42
C GLU A 157 0.41 18.34 -17.45
N ALA A 158 -0.19 17.16 -17.53
CA ALA A 158 -1.26 16.74 -16.66
C ALA A 158 -0.77 16.54 -15.21
N ARG A 159 0.46 16.03 -15.02
CA ARG A 159 1.09 15.95 -13.69
C ARG A 159 1.33 17.34 -13.09
N ARG A 160 1.81 18.30 -13.89
CA ARG A 160 2.01 19.70 -13.45
C ARG A 160 0.71 20.37 -13.03
N SER A 161 -0.37 20.13 -13.75
CA SER A 161 -1.69 20.71 -13.40
C SER A 161 -2.27 20.15 -12.10
N ARG A 162 -1.87 18.94 -11.70
CA ARG A 162 -2.31 18.24 -10.48
C ARG A 162 -1.32 18.36 -9.32
N ASP A 163 -0.20 19.07 -9.52
CA ASP A 163 0.90 19.14 -8.55
C ASP A 163 0.61 20.10 -7.39
N ALA A 164 -0.20 19.65 -6.45
CA ALA A 164 -0.51 20.42 -5.24
C ALA A 164 0.70 20.60 -4.29
N ARG A 165 1.79 19.86 -4.49
CA ARG A 165 2.99 19.88 -3.63
C ARG A 165 4.14 20.69 -4.20
N GLY A 166 4.03 21.17 -5.44
CA GLY A 166 5.08 21.91 -6.10
C GLY A 166 6.31 21.08 -6.49
N VAL A 167 6.18 19.77 -6.65
CA VAL A 167 7.26 18.86 -7.06
C VAL A 167 7.83 19.24 -8.44
N TYR A 168 6.97 19.79 -9.30
CA TYR A 168 7.34 20.25 -10.65
C TYR A 168 7.53 21.76 -10.76
N SER A 169 7.64 22.46 -9.62
CA SER A 169 7.88 23.91 -9.58
C SER A 169 9.28 24.27 -10.17
N PRO A 170 9.46 25.48 -10.73
CA PRO A 170 10.74 25.92 -11.22
C PRO A 170 11.84 25.79 -10.16
N GLY A 171 12.95 25.15 -10.53
CA GLY A 171 14.07 24.91 -9.62
C GLY A 171 14.00 23.59 -8.84
N HIS A 172 12.90 22.85 -8.91
CA HIS A 172 12.81 21.48 -8.41
C HIS A 172 13.10 20.48 -9.55
N VAL A 173 13.95 19.50 -9.25
CA VAL A 173 14.16 18.34 -10.14
C VAL A 173 13.30 17.21 -9.58
N PRO A 174 12.25 16.79 -10.29
CA PRO A 174 11.45 15.66 -9.84
C PRO A 174 12.34 14.40 -9.79
N PRO A 175 12.06 13.48 -8.87
CA PRO A 175 12.81 12.22 -8.80
C PRO A 175 12.74 11.49 -10.15
N GLY A 176 13.86 10.92 -10.56
CA GLY A 176 13.88 10.00 -11.68
C GLY A 176 13.08 8.73 -11.35
N GLU A 177 12.63 8.06 -12.37
CA GLU A 177 11.95 6.76 -12.24
C GLU A 177 12.66 5.73 -13.11
N GLU A 178 12.81 4.53 -12.58
CA GLU A 178 13.14 3.34 -13.35
C GLU A 178 11.82 2.66 -13.75
N PRO A 179 11.32 2.84 -14.98
CA PRO A 179 10.05 2.26 -15.38
C PRO A 179 10.04 0.74 -15.20
N PRO A 180 8.90 0.14 -14.86
CA PRO A 180 8.76 -1.32 -14.90
C PRO A 180 9.13 -1.87 -16.26
N HIS A 181 9.80 -3.03 -16.29
CA HIS A 181 10.20 -3.66 -17.54
C HIS A 181 8.98 -4.33 -18.22
N GLU A 182 8.22 -5.09 -17.45
CA GLU A 182 7.04 -5.82 -17.92
C GLU A 182 5.90 -5.67 -16.90
N PRO A 183 5.26 -4.50 -16.81
CA PRO A 183 4.11 -4.31 -15.92
C PRO A 183 2.91 -5.10 -16.45
N ASP A 184 2.00 -5.47 -15.55
CA ASP A 184 0.74 -6.13 -15.91
C ASP A 184 -0.19 -5.20 -16.71
N ALA A 185 -0.08 -3.89 -16.46
CA ALA A 185 -0.73 -2.85 -17.27
C ALA A 185 0.02 -1.53 -17.18
N ILE A 186 -0.11 -0.74 -18.25
CA ILE A 186 0.28 0.68 -18.28
C ILE A 186 -1.02 1.47 -18.43
N VAL A 187 -1.25 2.41 -17.53
CA VAL A 187 -2.47 3.23 -17.51
C VAL A 187 -2.13 4.71 -17.41
N SER A 188 -3.04 5.57 -17.85
CA SER A 188 -2.90 7.02 -17.77
C SER A 188 -4.24 7.67 -17.46
N LEU A 189 -4.19 8.82 -16.79
CA LEU A 189 -5.35 9.69 -16.61
C LEU A 189 -5.36 10.87 -17.60
N ASP A 190 -4.69 10.73 -18.74
CA ASP A 190 -4.68 11.77 -19.77
C ASP A 190 -5.98 11.77 -20.58
N GLU A 191 -6.49 10.58 -20.89
CA GLU A 191 -7.69 10.39 -21.72
C GLU A 191 -8.84 9.68 -20.98
N HIS A 192 -8.55 9.09 -19.83
CA HIS A 192 -9.49 8.31 -19.02
C HIS A 192 -9.61 8.90 -17.62
N ASP A 193 -10.77 8.75 -17.02
CA ASP A 193 -10.93 9.04 -15.60
C ASP A 193 -10.50 7.84 -14.72
N ALA A 194 -10.45 8.07 -13.41
CA ALA A 194 -9.99 7.04 -12.48
C ALA A 194 -10.95 5.84 -12.40
N GLU A 195 -12.24 6.03 -12.66
CA GLU A 195 -13.26 4.97 -12.63
C GLU A 195 -13.13 4.07 -13.86
N GLU A 196 -12.88 4.65 -15.03
CA GLU A 196 -12.62 3.91 -16.27
C GLU A 196 -11.35 3.06 -16.13
N VAL A 197 -10.27 3.66 -15.60
CA VAL A 197 -9.02 2.92 -15.33
C VAL A 197 -9.27 1.80 -14.32
N ALA A 198 -10.00 2.06 -13.24
CA ALA A 198 -10.33 1.02 -12.25
C ALA A 198 -11.11 -0.14 -12.86
N TYR A 199 -12.02 0.13 -13.81
CA TYR A 199 -12.74 -0.91 -14.54
C TYR A 199 -11.78 -1.79 -15.35
N GLU A 200 -10.81 -1.20 -16.06
CA GLU A 200 -9.82 -1.96 -16.81
C GLU A 200 -8.90 -2.78 -15.88
N LEU A 201 -8.54 -2.23 -14.71
CA LEU A 201 -7.72 -2.96 -13.73
C LEU A 201 -8.43 -4.18 -13.14
N VAL A 202 -9.75 -4.13 -12.97
CA VAL A 202 -10.53 -5.32 -12.59
C VAL A 202 -10.37 -6.43 -13.63
N LYS A 203 -10.42 -6.10 -14.93
CA LYS A 203 -10.19 -7.09 -16.01
C LYS A 203 -8.77 -7.67 -15.97
N VAL A 204 -7.77 -6.85 -15.61
CA VAL A 204 -6.40 -7.35 -15.40
C VAL A 204 -6.37 -8.39 -14.28
N LEU A 205 -7.03 -8.12 -13.15
CA LEU A 205 -7.11 -9.05 -12.02
C LEU A 205 -7.87 -10.36 -12.40
N GLU A 206 -8.93 -10.25 -13.18
CA GLU A 206 -9.66 -11.42 -13.72
C GLU A 206 -8.77 -12.24 -14.66
N LYS A 207 -8.07 -11.59 -15.59
CA LYS A 207 -7.14 -12.25 -16.52
C LYS A 207 -6.01 -12.97 -15.80
N ARG A 208 -5.52 -12.41 -14.70
CA ARG A 208 -4.53 -13.03 -13.82
C ARG A 208 -5.11 -14.17 -12.96
N GLY A 209 -6.41 -14.42 -13.01
CA GLY A 209 -7.09 -15.45 -12.22
C GLY A 209 -7.11 -15.14 -10.71
N LEU A 210 -7.00 -13.86 -10.35
CA LEU A 210 -7.05 -13.35 -8.97
C LEU A 210 -8.49 -13.02 -8.55
N LEU A 211 -9.35 -12.73 -9.51
CA LEU A 211 -10.79 -12.58 -9.35
C LEU A 211 -11.52 -13.57 -10.26
N PRO A 212 -12.70 -14.04 -9.86
CA PRO A 212 -13.58 -14.76 -10.78
C PRO A 212 -14.05 -13.83 -11.88
N SER A 213 -14.23 -14.35 -13.09
CA SER A 213 -14.76 -13.55 -14.20
C SER A 213 -16.16 -13.03 -13.87
N THR A 214 -16.37 -11.74 -14.03
CA THR A 214 -17.67 -11.08 -13.84
C THR A 214 -18.74 -11.56 -14.84
N TYR A 215 -18.31 -12.19 -15.93
CA TYR A 215 -19.18 -12.68 -17.02
C TYR A 215 -19.42 -14.20 -16.98
N ALA A 216 -19.01 -14.89 -15.94
CA ALA A 216 -19.22 -16.32 -15.75
C ALA A 216 -20.48 -16.59 -14.89
N LEU A 217 -21.62 -16.07 -15.32
CA LEU A 217 -22.97 -16.43 -14.83
C LEU A 217 -23.81 -16.89 -16.00
#